data_9f58337e8795d4fa679e68d78b80634e
#
_entry.id   9f58337e8795d4fa679e68d78b80634e
#
_cell.length_a   1.000
_cell.length_b   1.000
_cell.length_c   1.000
_cell.angle_alpha   90.00
_cell.angle_beta   90.00
_cell.angle_gamma   90.00
#
_symmetry.space_group_name_H-M   'P 1'
#
loop_
_entity.id
_entity.type
_entity.pdbx_description
1 polymer ?
#
loop_
_entity_poly.entity_id
_entity_poly.type
_entity_poly.pdbx_seq_one_letter_code
_entity_poly.pdbx_strand_id
1 'polypeptide(L)'
;MLNDLSQAELVATERDLANRLATLRRANLSLDLTRGKPSPEQLALSDQVELMTGNDFNTEDGTDARNYGGLSGITEARQLGSQLLGVDASNVIAGGNSSLTLMYQYLLHAWLNGATGPDTAWRHDSGQLKFLCVVPGYDRHFTITESLGFELINVGLTEEGPDMDQIEALVDNDPLIKGIWCVPKYSNPTGHVYSDSIVERMALLAKRAGANFRIMWDNAYAVHDLTSDPPPLLNLMTRCQTVGTEDSAILFASTSKVTRAGSGISFMAASTGNLTSFMRSLGVQTIGPDKINQLRHVRFLKDLGGINKLMQSHAEIVRPKFDRVIKHLHDGLSDTGVGTWTVPQGGYFISFESPPGLAGAIIQLAGEAGVKLTPAGATFPYGRDPNDSNIRLAPTFPTLAEIDQAMPVFVTAVTLAAVRQLLGMAITTP
;
A
#
# COMPACT_ATOMS: atom_id res chain seq x y z
N MET A 1 -29.46 12.68 12.89
CA MET A 1 -28.04 12.43 13.33
C MET A 1 -28.03 11.92 14.76
N LEU A 2 -27.06 11.11 15.17
CA LEU A 2 -27.01 10.62 16.57
C LEU A 2 -26.85 11.75 17.59
N ASN A 3 -26.13 12.80 17.23
CA ASN A 3 -25.95 13.98 18.09
C ASN A 3 -27.23 14.80 18.34
N ASP A 4 -28.28 14.57 17.56
CA ASP A 4 -29.55 15.29 17.69
C ASP A 4 -30.55 14.55 18.62
N LEU A 5 -30.20 13.32 19.03
CA LEU A 5 -31.04 12.50 19.88
C LEU A 5 -30.99 12.96 21.35
N SER A 6 -32.12 12.91 22.02
CA SER A 6 -32.18 13.06 23.47
C SER A 6 -31.47 11.91 24.20
N GLN A 7 -31.10 12.13 25.45
CA GLN A 7 -30.49 11.08 26.28
C GLN A 7 -31.35 9.81 26.37
N ALA A 8 -32.68 9.95 26.45
CA ALA A 8 -33.58 8.83 26.49
C ALA A 8 -33.61 8.03 25.19
N GLU A 9 -33.55 8.73 24.03
CA GLU A 9 -33.46 8.09 22.71
C GLU A 9 -32.12 7.40 22.53
N LEU A 10 -31.00 8.02 22.97
CA LEU A 10 -29.68 7.40 22.93
C LEU A 10 -29.64 6.10 23.76
N VAL A 11 -30.23 6.09 24.98
CA VAL A 11 -30.32 4.89 25.82
C VAL A 11 -31.15 3.78 25.15
N ALA A 12 -32.27 4.15 24.51
CA ALA A 12 -33.07 3.18 23.75
C ALA A 12 -32.30 2.61 22.55
N THR A 13 -31.60 3.47 21.79
CA THR A 13 -30.78 3.10 20.65
C THR A 13 -29.61 2.20 21.06
N GLU A 14 -28.94 2.51 22.19
CA GLU A 14 -27.85 1.67 22.70
C GLU A 14 -28.37 0.24 22.99
N ARG A 15 -29.48 0.13 23.70
CA ARG A 15 -30.06 -1.17 24.02
C ARG A 15 -30.41 -1.98 22.78
N ASP A 16 -31.01 -1.35 21.77
CA ASP A 16 -31.40 -2.02 20.52
C ASP A 16 -30.16 -2.47 19.71
N LEU A 17 -29.11 -1.62 19.61
CA LEU A 17 -27.84 -1.96 18.97
C LEU A 17 -27.09 -3.07 19.72
N ALA A 18 -27.08 -3.04 21.06
CA ALA A 18 -26.47 -4.10 21.88
C ALA A 18 -27.18 -5.43 21.66
N ASN A 19 -28.52 -5.45 21.61
CA ASN A 19 -29.30 -6.64 21.29
C ASN A 19 -29.04 -7.14 19.86
N ARG A 20 -28.92 -6.23 18.89
CA ARG A 20 -28.57 -6.58 17.52
C ARG A 20 -27.18 -7.19 17.44
N LEU A 21 -26.17 -6.61 18.09
CA LEU A 21 -24.83 -7.17 18.14
C LEU A 21 -24.80 -8.54 18.80
N ALA A 22 -25.55 -8.72 19.92
CA ALA A 22 -25.69 -10.02 20.59
C ALA A 22 -26.34 -11.08 19.68
N THR A 23 -27.27 -10.68 18.81
CA THR A 23 -27.89 -11.59 17.83
C THR A 23 -26.86 -11.97 16.73
N LEU A 24 -26.08 -11.00 16.22
CA LEU A 24 -25.03 -11.23 15.25
C LEU A 24 -23.92 -12.15 15.81
N ARG A 25 -23.55 -12.01 17.09
CA ARG A 25 -22.62 -12.92 17.77
C ARG A 25 -23.09 -14.38 17.74
N ARG A 26 -24.40 -14.63 17.88
CA ARG A 26 -24.97 -15.99 17.85
C ARG A 26 -24.87 -16.65 16.47
N ALA A 27 -24.67 -15.87 15.41
CA ALA A 27 -24.44 -16.40 14.07
C ALA A 27 -23.09 -17.13 13.93
N ASN A 28 -22.22 -17.01 14.95
CA ASN A 28 -20.93 -17.70 15.04
C ASN A 28 -20.06 -17.53 13.82
N LEU A 29 -19.97 -16.27 13.30
CA LEU A 29 -19.22 -15.91 12.10
C LEU A 29 -17.72 -16.09 12.33
N SER A 30 -16.98 -16.37 11.26
CA SER A 30 -15.52 -16.41 11.24
C SER A 30 -15.02 -15.79 9.95
N LEU A 31 -15.09 -14.45 9.87
CA LEU A 31 -14.82 -13.68 8.68
C LEU A 31 -13.55 -12.84 8.86
N ASP A 32 -12.70 -12.80 7.83
CA ASP A 32 -11.41 -12.09 7.86
C ASP A 32 -11.37 -10.98 6.80
N LEU A 33 -11.44 -9.73 7.26
CA LEU A 33 -11.32 -8.50 6.47
C LEU A 33 -9.98 -7.77 6.73
N THR A 34 -8.97 -8.48 7.29
CA THR A 34 -7.70 -7.85 7.70
C THR A 34 -6.75 -7.57 6.55
N ARG A 35 -6.73 -8.41 5.50
CA ARG A 35 -5.68 -8.39 4.49
C ARG A 35 -6.21 -8.13 3.08
N GLY A 36 -5.68 -7.07 2.48
CA GLY A 36 -5.78 -6.86 1.03
C GLY A 36 -4.87 -7.85 0.29
N LYS A 37 -5.38 -9.04 0.03
CA LYS A 37 -4.74 -10.07 -0.80
C LYS A 37 -5.69 -10.51 -1.91
N PRO A 38 -5.16 -11.02 -3.04
CA PRO A 38 -6.00 -11.59 -4.08
C PRO A 38 -6.87 -12.75 -3.57
N SER A 39 -8.12 -12.80 -3.98
CA SER A 39 -9.02 -13.93 -3.73
C SER A 39 -8.62 -15.15 -4.57
N PRO A 40 -9.09 -16.37 -4.24
CA PRO A 40 -8.87 -17.54 -5.07
C PRO A 40 -9.27 -17.35 -6.54
N GLU A 41 -10.38 -16.65 -6.80
CA GLU A 41 -10.85 -16.32 -8.15
C GLU A 41 -9.87 -15.44 -8.92
N GLN A 42 -9.27 -14.44 -8.25
CA GLN A 42 -8.23 -13.61 -8.84
C GLN A 42 -6.96 -14.40 -9.13
N LEU A 43 -6.54 -15.28 -8.21
CA LEU A 43 -5.35 -16.13 -8.40
C LEU A 43 -5.52 -17.07 -9.59
N ALA A 44 -6.70 -17.64 -9.79
CA ALA A 44 -7.03 -18.55 -10.89
C ALA A 44 -6.84 -17.90 -12.27
N LEU A 45 -6.98 -16.58 -12.40
CA LEU A 45 -6.73 -15.85 -13.66
C LEU A 45 -5.30 -16.02 -14.17
N SER A 46 -4.36 -16.40 -13.32
CA SER A 46 -2.94 -16.56 -13.64
C SER A 46 -2.44 -18.02 -13.57
N ASP A 47 -3.33 -19.03 -13.54
CA ASP A 47 -2.95 -20.44 -13.44
C ASP A 47 -2.05 -20.91 -14.59
N GLN A 48 -2.21 -20.31 -15.77
CA GLN A 48 -1.40 -20.64 -16.95
C GLN A 48 0.07 -20.21 -16.85
N VAL A 49 0.45 -19.36 -15.89
CA VAL A 49 1.85 -18.91 -15.69
C VAL A 49 2.80 -20.11 -15.56
N GLU A 50 2.39 -21.16 -14.84
CA GLU A 50 3.23 -22.36 -14.63
C GLU A 50 3.60 -23.09 -15.92
N LEU A 51 2.76 -23.01 -16.96
CA LEU A 51 2.92 -23.72 -18.21
C LEU A 51 3.74 -22.94 -19.25
N MET A 52 4.07 -21.67 -18.98
CA MET A 52 4.62 -20.75 -19.99
C MET A 52 6.03 -21.09 -20.47
N THR A 53 6.82 -21.82 -19.70
CA THR A 53 8.14 -22.24 -20.17
C THR A 53 8.10 -23.51 -20.99
N GLY A 54 7.14 -24.41 -20.77
CA GLY A 54 7.17 -25.74 -21.36
C GLY A 54 8.54 -26.40 -21.14
N ASN A 55 9.23 -26.73 -22.22
CA ASN A 55 10.62 -27.24 -22.22
C ASN A 55 11.65 -26.19 -22.72
N ASP A 56 11.24 -24.96 -22.96
CA ASP A 56 12.12 -23.89 -23.41
C ASP A 56 12.41 -22.91 -22.25
N PHE A 57 13.68 -22.84 -21.88
CA PHE A 57 14.19 -22.02 -20.79
C PHE A 57 15.09 -20.86 -21.28
N ASN A 58 15.14 -20.63 -22.58
CA ASN A 58 15.96 -19.58 -23.15
C ASN A 58 15.21 -18.24 -23.17
N THR A 59 15.90 -17.19 -22.79
CA THR A 59 15.48 -15.81 -22.99
C THR A 59 15.59 -15.42 -24.48
N GLU A 60 15.05 -14.26 -24.87
CA GLU A 60 15.13 -13.78 -26.25
C GLU A 60 16.59 -13.56 -26.73
N ASP A 61 17.50 -13.22 -25.82
CA ASP A 61 18.94 -13.08 -26.12
C ASP A 61 19.70 -14.42 -26.13
N GLY A 62 19.01 -15.55 -25.92
CA GLY A 62 19.58 -16.91 -25.94
C GLY A 62 20.20 -17.35 -24.61
N THR A 63 20.05 -16.57 -23.53
CA THR A 63 20.54 -16.95 -22.20
C THR A 63 19.67 -18.07 -21.62
N ASP A 64 20.28 -19.15 -21.15
CA ASP A 64 19.57 -20.21 -20.42
C ASP A 64 19.23 -19.74 -18.99
N ALA A 65 17.94 -19.53 -18.75
CA ALA A 65 17.43 -19.03 -17.47
C ALA A 65 17.67 -19.96 -16.27
N ARG A 66 18.03 -21.23 -16.52
CA ARG A 66 18.32 -22.23 -15.46
C ARG A 66 19.68 -22.02 -14.81
N ASN A 67 20.59 -21.28 -15.45
CA ASN A 67 21.96 -21.12 -14.98
C ASN A 67 22.14 -19.84 -14.13
N TYR A 68 23.30 -19.69 -13.53
CA TYR A 68 23.68 -18.50 -12.76
C TYR A 68 23.74 -17.23 -13.62
N GLY A 69 23.80 -16.08 -12.96
CA GLY A 69 23.99 -14.76 -13.58
C GLY A 69 22.69 -13.99 -13.80
N GLY A 70 22.84 -12.84 -14.48
CA GLY A 70 21.71 -11.94 -14.72
C GLY A 70 21.23 -11.23 -13.45
N LEU A 71 22.16 -10.63 -12.71
CA LEU A 71 21.91 -9.99 -11.42
C LEU A 71 20.76 -8.97 -11.44
N SER A 72 20.59 -8.24 -12.55
CA SER A 72 19.51 -7.27 -12.77
C SER A 72 18.18 -7.90 -13.24
N GLY A 73 18.11 -9.22 -13.38
CA GLY A 73 16.99 -9.94 -14.00
C GLY A 73 17.13 -10.06 -15.52
N ILE A 74 16.27 -10.85 -16.14
CA ILE A 74 16.26 -11.02 -17.59
C ILE A 74 15.80 -9.75 -18.30
N THR A 75 16.24 -9.56 -19.54
CA THR A 75 15.96 -8.34 -20.30
C THR A 75 14.48 -8.08 -20.48
N GLU A 76 13.70 -9.10 -20.79
CA GLU A 76 12.26 -9.02 -20.99
C GLU A 76 11.52 -8.63 -19.69
N ALA A 77 11.99 -9.12 -18.53
CA ALA A 77 11.40 -8.73 -17.25
C ALA A 77 11.69 -7.26 -16.92
N ARG A 78 12.91 -6.78 -17.24
CA ARG A 78 13.23 -5.35 -17.08
C ARG A 78 12.40 -4.47 -18.03
N GLN A 79 12.15 -4.92 -19.26
CA GLN A 79 11.26 -4.25 -20.21
C GLN A 79 9.82 -4.18 -19.68
N LEU A 80 9.31 -5.27 -19.09
CA LEU A 80 8.00 -5.28 -18.46
C LEU A 80 7.93 -4.30 -17.28
N GLY A 81 8.95 -4.29 -16.42
CA GLY A 81 9.07 -3.32 -15.31
C GLY A 81 9.19 -1.88 -15.80
N SER A 82 9.90 -1.66 -16.90
CA SER A 82 10.01 -0.37 -17.59
C SER A 82 8.64 0.18 -18.00
N GLN A 83 7.81 -0.64 -18.59
CA GLN A 83 6.45 -0.28 -18.99
C GLN A 83 5.55 0.04 -17.78
N LEU A 84 5.66 -0.74 -16.69
CA LEU A 84 4.89 -0.51 -15.46
C LEU A 84 5.29 0.77 -14.74
N LEU A 85 6.58 1.12 -14.75
CA LEU A 85 7.13 2.26 -14.02
C LEU A 85 7.28 3.52 -14.89
N GLY A 86 7.12 3.38 -16.23
CA GLY A 86 7.24 4.48 -17.16
C GLY A 86 8.68 5.07 -17.24
N VAL A 87 9.70 4.20 -17.22
CA VAL A 87 11.11 4.58 -17.24
C VAL A 87 11.89 3.72 -18.25
N ASP A 88 13.11 4.11 -18.62
CA ASP A 88 13.95 3.29 -19.49
C ASP A 88 14.31 1.94 -18.83
N ALA A 89 14.31 0.85 -19.61
CA ALA A 89 14.61 -0.49 -19.12
C ALA A 89 16.06 -0.65 -18.59
N SER A 90 17.00 0.19 -19.02
CA SER A 90 18.35 0.24 -18.46
C SER A 90 18.38 0.72 -17.00
N ASN A 91 17.34 1.45 -16.60
CA ASN A 91 17.14 1.97 -15.24
C ASN A 91 16.25 1.08 -14.36
N VAL A 92 16.03 -0.18 -14.78
CA VAL A 92 15.17 -1.13 -14.06
C VAL A 92 15.93 -2.37 -13.63
N ILE A 93 15.68 -2.83 -12.40
CA ILE A 93 16.05 -4.14 -11.89
C ILE A 93 14.77 -4.96 -11.74
N ALA A 94 14.76 -6.20 -12.26
CA ALA A 94 13.74 -7.20 -11.98
C ALA A 94 14.28 -8.17 -10.92
N GLY A 95 13.66 -8.16 -9.75
CA GLY A 95 14.07 -8.95 -8.58
C GLY A 95 13.29 -10.26 -8.41
N GLY A 96 13.19 -10.71 -7.17
CA GLY A 96 12.37 -11.85 -6.76
C GLY A 96 10.87 -11.49 -6.65
N ASN A 97 10.13 -12.24 -5.86
CA ASN A 97 8.68 -12.12 -5.78
C ASN A 97 8.16 -10.92 -4.93
N SER A 98 9.02 -10.22 -4.21
CA SER A 98 8.59 -9.20 -3.27
C SER A 98 9.32 -7.86 -3.45
N SER A 99 8.58 -6.80 -3.75
CA SER A 99 9.11 -5.42 -3.76
C SER A 99 9.58 -4.96 -2.38
N LEU A 100 8.99 -5.48 -1.29
CA LEU A 100 9.45 -5.19 0.08
C LEU A 100 10.90 -5.64 0.30
N THR A 101 11.33 -6.74 -0.32
CA THR A 101 12.72 -7.20 -0.27
C THR A 101 13.65 -6.16 -0.91
N LEU A 102 13.31 -5.66 -2.10
CA LEU A 102 14.08 -4.63 -2.78
C LEU A 102 14.10 -3.31 -1.99
N MET A 103 12.97 -2.92 -1.39
CA MET A 103 12.87 -1.74 -0.53
C MET A 103 13.80 -1.83 0.69
N TYR A 104 13.75 -2.96 1.41
CA TYR A 104 14.62 -3.21 2.55
C TYR A 104 16.11 -3.22 2.14
N GLN A 105 16.44 -3.94 1.08
CA GLN A 105 17.81 -4.03 0.55
C GLN A 105 18.33 -2.65 0.13
N TYR A 106 17.50 -1.83 -0.54
CA TYR A 106 17.90 -0.50 -0.95
C TYR A 106 18.13 0.44 0.25
N LEU A 107 17.26 0.45 1.23
CA LEU A 107 17.43 1.28 2.44
C LEU A 107 18.66 0.84 3.25
N LEU A 108 18.86 -0.46 3.41
CA LEU A 108 20.07 -1.00 4.07
C LEU A 108 21.33 -0.61 3.29
N HIS A 109 21.28 -0.65 1.96
CA HIS A 109 22.38 -0.21 1.10
C HIS A 109 22.66 1.29 1.27
N ALA A 110 21.64 2.14 1.20
CA ALA A 110 21.79 3.59 1.37
C ALA A 110 22.37 3.93 2.76
N TRP A 111 21.96 3.19 3.78
CA TRP A 111 22.47 3.37 5.13
C TRP A 111 23.93 2.94 5.28
N LEU A 112 24.30 1.74 4.80
CA LEU A 112 25.63 1.15 5.00
C LEU A 112 26.67 1.66 3.99
N ASN A 113 26.29 1.73 2.72
CA ASN A 113 27.23 1.87 1.59
C ASN A 113 27.05 3.20 0.84
N GLY A 114 25.97 3.93 1.10
CA GLY A 114 25.62 5.15 0.39
C GLY A 114 24.90 4.92 -0.94
N ALA A 115 23.82 5.64 -1.16
CA ALA A 115 22.92 5.47 -2.30
C ALA A 115 23.64 5.64 -3.66
N THR A 116 24.52 6.64 -3.78
CA THR A 116 25.31 6.92 -4.98
C THR A 116 26.80 6.70 -4.80
N GLY A 117 27.24 6.31 -3.62
CA GLY A 117 28.62 6.01 -3.29
C GLY A 117 28.92 6.13 -1.79
N PRO A 118 30.11 5.68 -1.33
CA PRO A 118 30.43 5.58 0.10
C PRO A 118 30.27 6.88 0.89
N ASP A 119 30.59 8.01 0.27
CA ASP A 119 30.51 9.33 0.92
C ASP A 119 29.06 9.77 1.21
N THR A 120 28.07 9.09 0.60
CA THR A 120 26.66 9.35 0.79
C THR A 120 25.98 8.40 1.79
N ALA A 121 26.77 7.57 2.48
CA ALA A 121 26.23 6.60 3.43
C ALA A 121 25.64 7.29 4.67
N TRP A 122 24.34 7.04 4.91
CA TRP A 122 23.62 7.68 6.02
C TRP A 122 24.19 7.39 7.39
N ARG A 123 24.88 6.25 7.57
CA ARG A 123 25.58 5.92 8.83
C ARG A 123 26.69 6.91 9.21
N HIS A 124 27.12 7.77 8.29
CA HIS A 124 28.13 8.80 8.56
C HIS A 124 27.52 10.06 9.21
N ASP A 125 26.20 10.22 9.12
CA ASP A 125 25.52 11.34 9.76
C ASP A 125 25.48 11.16 11.28
N SER A 126 25.72 12.24 12.00
CA SER A 126 25.66 12.27 13.47
C SER A 126 24.24 12.60 13.91
N GLY A 127 23.65 11.77 14.77
CA GLY A 127 22.31 12.00 15.32
C GLY A 127 21.30 10.92 14.95
N GLN A 128 20.08 11.10 15.42
CA GLN A 128 18.96 10.19 15.16
C GLN A 128 18.44 10.43 13.75
N LEU A 129 18.64 9.47 12.85
CA LEU A 129 18.11 9.54 11.49
C LEU A 129 16.58 9.40 11.50
N LYS A 130 15.92 10.12 10.60
CA LYS A 130 14.47 10.24 10.53
C LYS A 130 13.94 9.89 9.15
N PHE A 131 12.70 9.41 9.11
CA PHE A 131 12.00 9.09 7.88
C PHE A 131 10.55 9.57 7.92
N LEU A 132 10.08 10.21 6.87
CA LEU A 132 8.71 10.69 6.76
C LEU A 132 7.77 9.55 6.34
N CYS A 133 6.65 9.45 7.01
CA CYS A 133 5.63 8.44 6.84
C CYS A 133 4.28 9.10 6.57
N VAL A 134 3.80 8.98 5.33
CA VAL A 134 2.45 9.46 4.99
C VAL A 134 1.43 8.57 5.68
N VAL A 135 0.54 9.17 6.48
CA VAL A 135 -0.41 8.45 7.32
C VAL A 135 -1.86 8.91 7.08
N PRO A 136 -2.85 8.00 7.20
CA PRO A 136 -2.68 6.55 7.36
C PRO A 136 -2.00 5.91 6.17
N GLY A 137 -1.15 4.91 6.38
CA GLY A 137 -0.27 4.35 5.35
C GLY A 137 -0.03 2.85 5.48
N TYR A 138 0.95 2.34 4.73
CA TYR A 138 1.27 0.92 4.69
C TYR A 138 2.23 0.51 5.80
N ASP A 139 1.76 -0.31 6.73
CA ASP A 139 2.47 -0.77 7.93
C ASP A 139 3.87 -1.34 7.65
N ARG A 140 4.06 -2.06 6.53
CA ARG A 140 5.34 -2.68 6.19
C ARG A 140 6.43 -1.65 5.84
N HIS A 141 6.07 -0.54 5.24
CA HIS A 141 7.01 0.56 5.02
C HIS A 141 7.56 1.08 6.35
N PHE A 142 6.69 1.30 7.30
CA PHE A 142 7.05 1.80 8.63
C PHE A 142 7.95 0.81 9.37
N THR A 143 7.58 -0.48 9.39
CA THR A 143 8.38 -1.50 10.06
C THR A 143 9.74 -1.72 9.43
N ILE A 144 9.93 -1.51 8.12
CA ILE A 144 11.25 -1.54 7.46
C ILE A 144 12.15 -0.45 8.05
N THR A 145 11.69 0.80 8.04
CA THR A 145 12.50 1.94 8.54
C THR A 145 12.69 1.89 10.04
N GLU A 146 11.68 1.48 10.82
CA GLU A 146 11.80 1.23 12.25
C GLU A 146 12.88 0.19 12.56
N SER A 147 12.89 -0.95 11.83
CA SER A 147 13.87 -2.03 12.03
C SER A 147 15.31 -1.61 11.73
N LEU A 148 15.49 -0.57 10.92
CA LEU A 148 16.79 0.04 10.61
C LEU A 148 17.16 1.17 11.59
N GLY A 149 16.33 1.43 12.59
CA GLY A 149 16.60 2.39 13.65
C GLY A 149 16.24 3.84 13.32
N PHE A 150 15.45 4.11 12.28
CA PHE A 150 14.96 5.45 12.00
C PHE A 150 13.86 5.88 12.98
N GLU A 151 13.86 7.14 13.36
CA GLU A 151 12.69 7.80 13.95
C GLU A 151 11.67 8.09 12.84
N LEU A 152 10.41 7.74 13.06
CA LEU A 152 9.37 7.88 12.06
C LEU A 152 8.50 9.09 12.38
N ILE A 153 8.35 9.97 11.39
CA ILE A 153 7.57 11.21 11.51
C ILE A 153 6.30 11.10 10.67
N ASN A 154 5.16 11.27 11.31
CA ASN A 154 3.86 11.27 10.63
C ASN A 154 3.71 12.52 9.75
N VAL A 155 3.25 12.30 8.53
CA VAL A 155 2.83 13.33 7.59
C VAL A 155 1.37 13.09 7.21
N GLY A 156 0.54 14.11 7.33
CA GLY A 156 -0.88 14.04 7.00
C GLY A 156 -1.15 13.91 5.51
N LEU A 157 -2.43 13.63 5.19
CA LEU A 157 -2.97 13.63 3.83
C LEU A 157 -3.92 14.81 3.65
N THR A 158 -3.91 15.36 2.44
CA THR A 158 -4.93 16.25 1.89
C THR A 158 -5.75 15.50 0.83
N GLU A 159 -6.74 16.14 0.23
CA GLU A 159 -7.50 15.56 -0.88
C GLU A 159 -6.63 15.25 -2.12
N GLU A 160 -5.52 15.99 -2.31
CA GLU A 160 -4.62 15.83 -3.45
C GLU A 160 -3.48 14.83 -3.22
N GLY A 161 -3.25 14.41 -1.97
CA GLY A 161 -2.14 13.53 -1.58
C GLY A 161 -1.48 13.99 -0.28
N PRO A 162 -0.18 13.70 -0.05
CA PRO A 162 0.54 14.12 1.16
C PRO A 162 0.51 15.63 1.37
N ASP A 163 0.45 16.05 2.64
CA ASP A 163 0.59 17.46 3.01
C ASP A 163 2.00 17.96 2.71
N MET A 164 2.15 18.56 1.53
CA MET A 164 3.45 19.04 1.06
C MET A 164 3.95 20.24 1.85
N ASP A 165 3.07 21.07 2.42
CA ASP A 165 3.48 22.21 3.24
C ASP A 165 4.14 21.71 4.54
N GLN A 166 3.56 20.67 5.15
CA GLN A 166 4.16 19.98 6.29
C GLN A 166 5.51 19.34 5.92
N ILE A 167 5.58 18.61 4.79
CA ILE A 167 6.80 17.93 4.34
C ILE A 167 7.93 18.92 4.11
N GLU A 168 7.67 19.98 3.36
CA GLU A 168 8.66 20.99 3.00
C GLU A 168 9.19 21.71 4.24
N ALA A 169 8.31 22.08 5.18
CA ALA A 169 8.72 22.67 6.45
C ALA A 169 9.60 21.74 7.30
N LEU A 170 9.32 20.45 7.30
CA LEU A 170 10.11 19.44 8.02
C LEU A 170 11.51 19.29 7.43
N VAL A 171 11.62 19.12 6.11
CA VAL A 171 12.93 18.89 5.46
C VAL A 171 13.80 20.12 5.41
N ASP A 172 13.21 21.32 5.39
CA ASP A 172 13.97 22.61 5.45
C ASP A 172 14.66 22.79 6.81
N ASN A 173 14.12 22.23 7.86
CA ASN A 173 14.58 22.44 9.23
C ASN A 173 15.37 21.27 9.82
N ASP A 174 15.33 20.09 9.18
CA ASP A 174 16.00 18.91 9.74
C ASP A 174 16.74 18.08 8.67
N PRO A 175 18.06 18.23 8.55
CA PRO A 175 18.89 17.47 7.61
C PRO A 175 19.02 15.98 7.93
N LEU A 176 18.57 15.53 9.12
CA LEU A 176 18.56 14.13 9.51
C LEU A 176 17.36 13.36 8.92
N ILE A 177 16.42 14.04 8.28
CA ILE A 177 15.35 13.40 7.51
C ILE A 177 15.92 12.87 6.19
N LYS A 178 15.96 11.55 6.03
CA LYS A 178 16.64 10.88 4.91
C LYS A 178 15.69 10.41 3.81
N GLY A 179 14.41 10.41 4.04
CA GLY A 179 13.47 10.05 2.98
C GLY A 179 12.01 10.06 3.42
N ILE A 180 11.19 9.67 2.47
CA ILE A 180 9.73 9.59 2.60
C ILE A 180 9.20 8.33 1.93
N TRP A 181 8.20 7.68 2.55
CA TRP A 181 7.40 6.63 1.95
C TRP A 181 6.18 7.20 1.23
N CYS A 182 6.00 6.80 -0.03
CA CYS A 182 4.86 7.20 -0.86
C CYS A 182 4.20 5.98 -1.51
N VAL A 183 2.87 5.91 -1.48
CA VAL A 183 2.05 5.01 -2.29
C VAL A 183 1.15 5.89 -3.18
N PRO A 184 1.61 6.28 -4.37
CA PRO A 184 1.06 7.43 -5.09
C PRO A 184 -0.26 7.16 -5.81
N LYS A 185 -0.55 5.90 -6.16
CA LYS A 185 -1.80 5.52 -6.83
C LYS A 185 -2.56 4.53 -5.97
N TYR A 186 -3.80 4.85 -5.68
CA TYR A 186 -4.67 4.05 -4.81
C TYR A 186 -4.01 3.72 -3.46
N SER A 187 -3.52 4.75 -2.78
CA SER A 187 -2.79 4.66 -1.52
C SER A 187 -3.42 3.68 -0.54
N ASN A 188 -2.60 2.88 0.15
CA ASN A 188 -3.05 1.98 1.19
C ASN A 188 -3.04 2.70 2.55
N PRO A 189 -4.19 2.89 3.24
CA PRO A 189 -5.53 2.34 2.92
C PRO A 189 -6.47 3.30 2.19
N THR A 190 -6.10 4.55 1.95
CA THR A 190 -7.01 5.66 1.64
C THR A 190 -7.58 5.67 0.22
N GLY A 191 -6.90 4.99 -0.72
CA GLY A 191 -7.32 4.99 -2.12
C GLY A 191 -7.00 6.27 -2.89
N HIS A 192 -6.27 7.23 -2.31
CA HIS A 192 -5.86 8.46 -2.97
C HIS A 192 -4.96 8.19 -4.18
N VAL A 193 -5.08 9.05 -5.18
CA VAL A 193 -4.12 9.20 -6.28
C VAL A 193 -3.53 10.60 -6.17
N TYR A 194 -2.20 10.70 -6.15
CA TYR A 194 -1.52 11.98 -6.00
C TYR A 194 -1.76 12.86 -7.22
N SER A 195 -2.12 14.13 -6.99
CA SER A 195 -2.27 15.11 -8.05
C SER A 195 -0.94 15.45 -8.71
N ASP A 196 -1.03 16.03 -9.91
CA ASP A 196 0.16 16.52 -10.63
C ASP A 196 0.93 17.54 -9.79
N SER A 197 0.23 18.42 -9.07
CA SER A 197 0.83 19.41 -8.16
C SER A 197 1.68 18.74 -7.06
N ILE A 198 1.18 17.67 -6.44
CA ILE A 198 1.92 16.89 -5.45
C ILE A 198 3.18 16.27 -6.05
N VAL A 199 3.07 15.64 -7.23
CA VAL A 199 4.23 15.01 -7.89
C VAL A 199 5.28 16.04 -8.30
N GLU A 200 4.88 17.22 -8.76
CA GLU A 200 5.78 18.35 -9.07
C GLU A 200 6.54 18.80 -7.82
N ARG A 201 5.85 19.00 -6.71
CA ARG A 201 6.48 19.41 -5.44
C ARG A 201 7.40 18.32 -4.90
N MET A 202 7.00 17.03 -5.00
CA MET A 202 7.85 15.90 -4.63
C MET A 202 9.15 15.87 -5.45
N ALA A 203 9.08 16.11 -6.76
CA ALA A 203 10.27 16.14 -7.60
C ALA A 203 11.28 17.24 -7.20
N LEU A 204 10.80 18.34 -6.63
CA LEU A 204 11.64 19.44 -6.14
C LEU A 204 12.19 19.20 -4.73
N LEU A 205 11.68 18.22 -4.00
CA LEU A 205 11.95 18.05 -2.58
C LEU A 205 13.43 17.83 -2.26
N ALA A 206 14.16 17.11 -3.12
CA ALA A 206 15.61 16.90 -2.91
C ALA A 206 16.46 18.19 -3.02
N LYS A 207 15.94 19.24 -3.66
CA LYS A 207 16.62 20.55 -3.68
C LYS A 207 16.54 21.25 -2.31
N ARG A 208 15.55 20.90 -1.49
CA ARG A 208 15.36 21.42 -0.12
C ARG A 208 15.99 20.49 0.91
N ALA A 209 15.69 19.19 0.83
CA ALA A 209 16.15 18.17 1.78
C ALA A 209 17.62 17.76 1.60
N GLY A 210 18.26 18.19 0.51
CA GLY A 210 19.62 17.80 0.16
C GLY A 210 19.71 16.52 -0.69
N ALA A 211 20.86 16.33 -1.34
CA ALA A 211 21.10 15.29 -2.35
C ALA A 211 20.99 13.85 -1.82
N ASN A 212 21.06 13.66 -0.50
CA ASN A 212 20.95 12.35 0.16
C ASN A 212 19.53 11.95 0.56
N PHE A 213 18.55 12.79 0.30
CA PHE A 213 17.13 12.48 0.53
C PHE A 213 16.60 11.52 -0.53
N ARG A 214 15.75 10.56 -0.13
CA ARG A 214 15.15 9.55 -1.04
C ARG A 214 13.64 9.51 -0.92
N ILE A 215 12.99 9.48 -2.08
CA ILE A 215 11.55 9.29 -2.22
C ILE A 215 11.33 7.82 -2.58
N MET A 216 10.84 7.04 -1.61
CA MET A 216 10.51 5.63 -1.79
C MET A 216 9.10 5.54 -2.37
N TRP A 217 9.03 5.42 -3.70
CA TRP A 217 7.81 5.53 -4.50
C TRP A 217 7.26 4.16 -4.82
N ASP A 218 6.43 3.60 -3.93
CA ASP A 218 5.83 2.27 -4.09
C ASP A 218 4.55 2.34 -4.93
N ASN A 219 4.68 2.09 -6.21
CA ASN A 219 3.56 2.05 -7.15
C ASN A 219 2.92 0.65 -7.20
N ALA A 220 2.57 0.11 -6.03
CA ALA A 220 2.02 -1.24 -5.86
C ALA A 220 0.69 -1.45 -6.60
N TYR A 221 -0.03 -0.37 -6.88
CA TYR A 221 -1.38 -0.38 -7.49
C TYR A 221 -1.42 0.32 -8.84
N ALA A 222 -0.30 0.44 -9.55
CA ALA A 222 -0.16 1.16 -10.82
C ALA A 222 -1.27 0.83 -11.86
N VAL A 223 -1.72 -0.43 -11.87
CA VAL A 223 -2.66 -1.00 -12.87
C VAL A 223 -3.93 -1.57 -12.23
N HIS A 224 -4.25 -1.19 -10.99
CA HIS A 224 -5.38 -1.75 -10.23
C HIS A 224 -6.63 -0.87 -10.30
N ASP A 225 -6.94 -0.42 -11.50
CA ASP A 225 -8.09 0.43 -11.77
C ASP A 225 -9.40 -0.37 -11.62
N LEU A 226 -10.40 0.21 -10.94
CA LEU A 226 -11.76 -0.33 -10.83
C LEU A 226 -12.77 0.52 -11.63
N THR A 227 -12.30 1.47 -12.39
CA THR A 227 -13.12 2.34 -13.28
C THR A 227 -12.62 2.23 -14.72
N SER A 228 -13.48 2.60 -15.67
CA SER A 228 -13.13 2.69 -17.10
C SER A 228 -12.36 3.97 -17.44
N ASP A 229 -12.42 4.99 -16.58
CA ASP A 229 -11.70 6.26 -16.72
C ASP A 229 -10.85 6.48 -15.46
N PRO A 230 -9.68 5.82 -15.37
CA PRO A 230 -8.85 5.88 -14.19
C PRO A 230 -8.12 7.22 -14.11
N PRO A 231 -7.95 7.77 -12.87
CA PRO A 231 -7.17 8.98 -12.69
C PRO A 231 -5.72 8.75 -13.13
N PRO A 232 -5.14 9.67 -13.92
CA PRO A 232 -3.73 9.61 -14.30
C PRO A 232 -2.83 9.81 -13.08
N LEU A 233 -1.62 9.29 -13.18
CA LEU A 233 -0.54 9.61 -12.23
C LEU A 233 0.65 10.12 -13.03
N LEU A 234 1.11 11.33 -12.71
CA LEU A 234 2.30 11.92 -13.31
C LEU A 234 3.54 11.09 -12.95
N ASN A 235 4.44 10.89 -13.92
CA ASN A 235 5.64 10.09 -13.68
C ASN A 235 6.69 10.88 -12.87
N LEU A 236 6.95 10.46 -11.65
CA LEU A 236 7.90 11.12 -10.74
C LEU A 236 9.33 11.15 -11.33
N MET A 237 9.81 10.04 -11.89
CA MET A 237 11.19 9.97 -12.43
C MET A 237 11.40 10.99 -13.55
N THR A 238 10.46 11.08 -14.49
CA THR A 238 10.51 12.07 -15.57
C THR A 238 10.53 13.50 -15.03
N ARG A 239 9.76 13.79 -13.98
CA ARG A 239 9.78 15.12 -13.34
C ARG A 239 11.09 15.38 -12.62
N CYS A 240 11.61 14.40 -11.87
CA CYS A 240 12.91 14.51 -11.24
C CYS A 240 14.04 14.76 -12.26
N GLN A 241 14.04 14.06 -13.39
CA GLN A 241 14.99 14.30 -14.49
C GLN A 241 14.90 15.71 -15.04
N THR A 242 13.67 16.23 -15.21
CA THR A 242 13.46 17.60 -15.71
C THR A 242 14.05 18.66 -14.78
N VAL A 243 14.04 18.41 -13.46
CA VAL A 243 14.52 19.37 -12.46
C VAL A 243 15.90 19.03 -11.88
N GLY A 244 16.54 17.92 -12.33
CA GLY A 244 17.87 17.49 -11.90
C GLY A 244 17.92 16.91 -10.48
N THR A 245 16.91 16.11 -10.12
CA THR A 245 16.80 15.44 -8.80
C THR A 245 16.54 13.94 -8.94
N GLU A 246 16.82 13.33 -10.07
CA GLU A 246 16.56 11.94 -10.39
C GLU A 246 17.21 10.95 -9.41
N ASP A 247 18.30 11.35 -8.76
CA ASP A 247 18.95 10.55 -7.73
C ASP A 247 18.08 10.38 -6.46
N SER A 248 17.09 11.24 -6.27
CA SER A 248 16.18 11.14 -5.12
C SER A 248 15.05 10.14 -5.33
N ALA A 249 14.66 9.81 -6.56
CA ALA A 249 13.51 8.99 -6.87
C ALA A 249 13.89 7.51 -6.96
N ILE A 250 13.27 6.68 -6.11
CA ILE A 250 13.40 5.22 -6.10
C ILE A 250 12.02 4.63 -6.25
N LEU A 251 11.74 4.07 -7.42
CA LEU A 251 10.42 3.58 -7.80
C LEU A 251 10.34 2.07 -7.63
N PHE A 252 9.21 1.58 -7.14
CA PHE A 252 8.94 0.16 -6.98
C PHE A 252 7.60 -0.23 -7.61
N ALA A 253 7.56 -1.45 -8.14
CA ALA A 253 6.33 -2.11 -8.56
C ALA A 253 6.47 -3.62 -8.39
N SER A 254 5.37 -4.36 -8.49
CA SER A 254 5.41 -5.83 -8.52
C SER A 254 4.20 -6.41 -9.21
N THR A 255 4.31 -7.66 -9.63
CA THR A 255 3.18 -8.45 -10.13
C THR A 255 2.45 -9.22 -9.02
N SER A 256 2.78 -8.97 -7.74
CA SER A 256 2.23 -9.72 -6.58
C SER A 256 0.69 -9.72 -6.51
N LYS A 257 0.06 -8.64 -6.97
CA LYS A 257 -1.40 -8.51 -7.01
C LYS A 257 -1.95 -8.54 -8.45
N VAL A 258 -1.08 -8.74 -9.44
CA VAL A 258 -1.40 -8.91 -10.86
C VAL A 258 -1.52 -10.40 -11.20
N THR A 259 -0.53 -11.19 -10.75
CA THR A 259 -0.48 -12.66 -10.92
C THR A 259 -0.61 -13.34 -9.55
N ARG A 260 0.53 -13.60 -8.89
CA ARG A 260 0.60 -14.35 -7.64
C ARG A 260 1.54 -13.70 -6.65
N ALA A 261 1.07 -13.43 -5.44
CA ALA A 261 1.89 -12.83 -4.39
C ALA A 261 3.06 -13.73 -3.96
N GLY A 262 2.86 -15.06 -3.97
CA GLY A 262 3.88 -16.05 -3.57
C GLY A 262 4.99 -16.26 -4.59
N SER A 263 4.76 -15.93 -5.87
CA SER A 263 5.69 -16.18 -6.99
C SER A 263 5.65 -15.10 -8.07
N GLY A 264 5.38 -13.83 -7.71
CA GLY A 264 5.41 -12.71 -8.65
C GLY A 264 6.82 -12.28 -9.03
N ILE A 265 6.91 -11.12 -9.68
CA ILE A 265 8.16 -10.41 -9.95
C ILE A 265 8.08 -9.04 -9.29
N SER A 266 9.16 -8.60 -8.65
CA SER A 266 9.32 -7.24 -8.17
C SER A 266 10.23 -6.44 -9.08
N PHE A 267 9.97 -5.13 -9.16
CA PHE A 267 10.75 -4.19 -9.94
C PHE A 267 11.19 -3.03 -9.07
N MET A 268 12.40 -2.56 -9.33
CA MET A 268 12.93 -1.31 -8.79
C MET A 268 13.50 -0.50 -9.93
N ALA A 269 13.17 0.79 -9.98
CA ALA A 269 13.78 1.73 -10.90
C ALA A 269 14.42 2.90 -10.14
N ALA A 270 15.58 3.35 -10.61
CA ALA A 270 16.30 4.47 -10.04
C ALA A 270 17.23 5.09 -11.10
N SER A 271 17.88 6.20 -10.74
CA SER A 271 18.94 6.77 -11.59
C SER A 271 20.10 5.80 -11.81
N THR A 272 20.87 6.01 -12.87
CA THR A 272 22.06 5.20 -13.16
C THR A 272 23.05 5.19 -12.01
N GLY A 273 23.22 6.31 -11.30
CA GLY A 273 24.11 6.43 -10.14
C GLY A 273 23.66 5.52 -8.98
N ASN A 274 22.38 5.58 -8.62
CA ASN A 274 21.79 4.71 -7.60
C ASN A 274 21.90 3.23 -7.98
N LEU A 275 21.54 2.87 -9.22
CA LEU A 275 21.59 1.47 -9.67
C LEU A 275 23.01 0.93 -9.69
N THR A 276 23.99 1.69 -10.17
CA THR A 276 25.39 1.28 -10.19
C THR A 276 25.90 0.99 -8.78
N SER A 277 25.57 1.83 -7.82
CA SER A 277 25.96 1.64 -6.43
C SER A 277 25.21 0.44 -5.80
N PHE A 278 23.90 0.36 -5.99
CA PHE A 278 23.05 -0.71 -5.43
C PHE A 278 23.43 -2.09 -5.98
N MET A 279 23.72 -2.21 -7.28
CA MET A 279 24.11 -3.47 -7.92
C MET A 279 25.39 -4.07 -7.31
N ARG A 280 26.35 -3.25 -6.86
CA ARG A 280 27.53 -3.73 -6.14
C ARG A 280 27.14 -4.42 -4.83
N SER A 281 26.22 -3.83 -4.09
CA SER A 281 25.69 -4.39 -2.84
C SER A 281 24.86 -5.63 -3.07
N LEU A 282 24.02 -5.63 -4.11
CA LEU A 282 23.20 -6.79 -4.49
C LEU A 282 24.06 -7.98 -4.92
N GLY A 283 25.17 -7.75 -5.64
CA GLY A 283 26.10 -8.78 -6.08
C GLY A 283 26.85 -9.50 -4.97
N VAL A 284 26.86 -8.93 -3.73
CA VAL A 284 27.37 -9.61 -2.54
C VAL A 284 26.30 -10.52 -1.91
N GLN A 285 25.01 -10.24 -2.18
CA GLN A 285 23.89 -10.95 -1.57
C GLN A 285 23.41 -12.14 -2.42
N THR A 286 23.50 -12.02 -3.75
CA THR A 286 23.00 -13.03 -4.70
C THR A 286 23.78 -12.96 -6.02
N ILE A 287 23.75 -14.05 -6.78
CA ILE A 287 24.29 -14.10 -8.15
C ILE A 287 23.20 -13.69 -9.16
N GLY A 288 21.95 -13.82 -8.81
CA GLY A 288 20.81 -13.43 -9.64
C GLY A 288 19.47 -13.87 -9.05
N PRO A 289 18.37 -13.31 -9.55
CA PRO A 289 17.02 -13.66 -9.15
C PRO A 289 16.58 -15.00 -9.79
N ASP A 290 15.36 -15.45 -9.45
CA ASP A 290 14.68 -16.57 -10.11
C ASP A 290 14.27 -16.21 -11.55
N LYS A 291 15.20 -16.44 -12.51
CA LYS A 291 14.99 -16.13 -13.93
C LYS A 291 13.95 -17.02 -14.59
N ILE A 292 13.77 -18.24 -14.09
CA ILE A 292 12.73 -19.15 -14.63
C ILE A 292 11.35 -18.58 -14.33
N ASN A 293 11.15 -18.08 -13.10
CA ASN A 293 9.91 -17.43 -12.73
C ASN A 293 9.69 -16.13 -13.53
N GLN A 294 10.74 -15.33 -13.73
CA GLN A 294 10.68 -14.16 -14.59
C GLN A 294 10.26 -14.52 -16.02
N LEU A 295 10.88 -15.55 -16.60
CA LEU A 295 10.56 -16.03 -17.97
C LEU A 295 9.09 -16.49 -18.09
N ARG A 296 8.56 -17.21 -17.09
CA ARG A 296 7.14 -17.60 -17.05
C ARG A 296 6.23 -16.37 -17.10
N HIS A 297 6.51 -15.38 -16.26
CA HIS A 297 5.70 -14.18 -16.17
C HIS A 297 5.73 -13.34 -17.44
N VAL A 298 6.92 -13.09 -18.02
CA VAL A 298 7.02 -12.28 -19.23
C VAL A 298 6.33 -12.95 -20.42
N ARG A 299 6.41 -14.28 -20.54
CA ARG A 299 5.68 -15.01 -21.56
C ARG A 299 4.17 -15.02 -21.37
N PHE A 300 3.70 -15.00 -20.13
CA PHE A 300 2.27 -14.92 -19.80
C PHE A 300 1.73 -13.51 -20.00
N LEU A 301 2.37 -12.51 -19.43
CA LEU A 301 1.93 -11.12 -19.43
C LEU A 301 2.23 -10.41 -20.76
N LYS A 302 3.34 -10.78 -21.40
CA LYS A 302 3.89 -10.20 -22.63
C LYS A 302 4.34 -8.75 -22.48
N ASP A 303 3.41 -7.86 -22.26
CA ASP A 303 3.60 -6.42 -22.19
C ASP A 303 2.54 -5.74 -21.28
N LEU A 304 2.55 -4.42 -21.21
CA LEU A 304 1.57 -3.64 -20.47
C LEU A 304 0.13 -3.87 -20.98
N GLY A 305 -0.05 -4.12 -22.28
CA GLY A 305 -1.36 -4.45 -22.84
C GLY A 305 -1.91 -5.77 -22.30
N GLY A 306 -1.06 -6.79 -22.20
CA GLY A 306 -1.40 -8.07 -21.56
C GLY A 306 -1.70 -7.93 -20.07
N ILE A 307 -0.92 -7.11 -19.35
CA ILE A 307 -1.20 -6.76 -17.94
C ILE A 307 -2.56 -6.09 -17.82
N ASN A 308 -2.83 -5.04 -18.61
CA ASN A 308 -4.08 -4.30 -18.54
C ASN A 308 -5.31 -5.18 -18.84
N LYS A 309 -5.20 -6.09 -19.81
CA LYS A 309 -6.25 -7.07 -20.10
C LYS A 309 -6.52 -7.98 -18.89
N LEU A 310 -5.49 -8.49 -18.26
CA LEU A 310 -5.61 -9.32 -17.06
C LEU A 310 -6.26 -8.52 -15.92
N MET A 311 -5.85 -7.27 -15.72
CA MET A 311 -6.37 -6.40 -14.67
C MET A 311 -7.83 -5.99 -14.90
N GLN A 312 -8.33 -5.96 -16.14
CA GLN A 312 -9.76 -5.82 -16.41
C GLN A 312 -10.56 -7.00 -15.84
N SER A 313 -10.06 -8.23 -16.00
CA SER A 313 -10.69 -9.41 -15.39
C SER A 313 -10.62 -9.37 -13.86
N HIS A 314 -9.54 -8.86 -13.27
CA HIS A 314 -9.47 -8.60 -11.84
C HIS A 314 -10.52 -7.57 -11.40
N ALA A 315 -10.70 -6.49 -12.16
CA ALA A 315 -11.67 -5.46 -11.84
C ALA A 315 -13.12 -5.98 -11.86
N GLU A 316 -13.46 -6.88 -12.77
CA GLU A 316 -14.78 -7.55 -12.81
C GLU A 316 -15.08 -8.34 -11.52
N ILE A 317 -14.05 -8.93 -10.89
CA ILE A 317 -14.18 -9.67 -9.63
C ILE A 317 -14.22 -8.72 -8.42
N VAL A 318 -13.39 -7.67 -8.43
CA VAL A 318 -13.15 -6.83 -7.24
C VAL A 318 -14.16 -5.69 -7.12
N ARG A 319 -14.54 -5.04 -8.22
CA ARG A 319 -15.47 -3.90 -8.20
C ARG A 319 -16.79 -4.20 -7.46
N PRO A 320 -17.50 -5.32 -7.73
CA PRO A 320 -18.74 -5.62 -7.02
C PRO A 320 -18.57 -5.73 -5.49
N LYS A 321 -17.38 -6.12 -5.03
CA LYS A 321 -17.04 -6.24 -3.61
C LYS A 321 -16.87 -4.86 -2.96
N PHE A 322 -16.20 -3.93 -3.66
CA PHE A 322 -16.09 -2.55 -3.22
C PHE A 322 -17.46 -1.87 -3.16
N ASP A 323 -18.24 -1.98 -4.24
CA ASP A 323 -19.58 -1.41 -4.32
C ASP A 323 -20.47 -1.93 -3.19
N ARG A 324 -20.35 -3.23 -2.85
CA ARG A 324 -21.12 -3.85 -1.78
C ARG A 324 -20.75 -3.30 -0.39
N VAL A 325 -19.46 -3.13 -0.10
CA VAL A 325 -19.01 -2.51 1.17
C VAL A 325 -19.47 -1.07 1.26
N ILE A 326 -19.26 -0.27 0.20
CA ILE A 326 -19.68 1.14 0.15
C ILE A 326 -21.19 1.27 0.35
N LYS A 327 -21.97 0.39 -0.30
CA LYS A 327 -23.44 0.36 -0.10
C LYS A 327 -23.81 0.11 1.36
N HIS A 328 -23.21 -0.86 2.02
CA HIS A 328 -23.48 -1.12 3.44
C HIS A 328 -23.10 0.05 4.35
N LEU A 329 -21.97 0.72 4.08
CA LEU A 329 -21.56 1.92 4.82
C LEU A 329 -22.56 3.05 4.61
N HIS A 330 -22.95 3.29 3.36
CA HIS A 330 -23.94 4.33 3.03
C HIS A 330 -25.29 4.04 3.69
N ASP A 331 -25.85 2.86 3.47
CA ASP A 331 -27.19 2.50 3.98
C ASP A 331 -27.25 2.50 5.52
N GLY A 332 -26.13 2.19 6.18
CA GLY A 332 -26.10 2.05 7.64
C GLY A 332 -25.57 3.25 8.41
N LEU A 333 -24.78 4.14 7.79
CA LEU A 333 -24.07 5.20 8.51
C LEU A 333 -24.33 6.61 7.99
N SER A 334 -24.80 6.83 6.75
CA SER A 334 -24.93 8.19 6.17
C SER A 334 -25.79 9.14 7.01
N ASP A 335 -26.89 8.63 7.58
CA ASP A 335 -27.82 9.44 8.38
C ASP A 335 -27.44 9.52 9.87
N THR A 336 -26.35 8.86 10.26
CA THR A 336 -25.92 8.80 11.67
C THR A 336 -25.00 9.95 12.06
N GLY A 337 -24.22 10.46 11.11
CA GLY A 337 -23.12 11.41 11.34
C GLY A 337 -21.90 10.77 12.02
N VAL A 338 -21.79 9.43 11.98
CA VAL A 338 -20.72 8.68 12.64
C VAL A 338 -19.74 8.16 11.62
N GLY A 339 -18.63 8.85 11.51
CA GLY A 339 -17.51 8.47 10.64
C GLY A 339 -17.68 8.89 9.18
N THR A 340 -16.57 8.76 8.48
CA THR A 340 -16.44 9.02 7.04
C THR A 340 -15.67 7.87 6.40
N TRP A 341 -15.80 7.71 5.10
CA TRP A 341 -15.06 6.66 4.36
C TRP A 341 -14.69 7.11 2.97
N THR A 342 -13.62 6.52 2.45
CA THR A 342 -13.20 6.77 1.08
C THR A 342 -14.00 5.94 0.08
N VAL A 343 -14.15 6.47 -1.14
CA VAL A 343 -14.75 5.77 -2.28
C VAL A 343 -13.68 5.68 -3.39
N PRO A 344 -12.74 4.72 -3.28
CA PRO A 344 -11.60 4.65 -4.18
C PRO A 344 -12.01 4.16 -5.57
N GLN A 345 -11.33 4.68 -6.59
CA GLN A 345 -11.50 4.26 -7.97
C GLN A 345 -10.61 3.07 -8.36
N GLY A 346 -9.89 2.51 -7.40
CA GLY A 346 -8.98 1.38 -7.60
C GLY A 346 -8.29 0.94 -6.31
N GLY A 347 -7.33 0.05 -6.45
CA GLY A 347 -6.59 -0.49 -5.33
C GLY A 347 -7.30 -1.62 -4.58
N TYR A 348 -6.98 -1.78 -3.28
CA TYR A 348 -7.39 -2.95 -2.49
C TYR A 348 -8.11 -2.62 -1.19
N PHE A 349 -8.26 -1.34 -0.84
CA PHE A 349 -8.73 -0.91 0.48
C PHE A 349 -9.74 0.22 0.41
N ILE A 350 -10.54 0.30 1.47
CA ILE A 350 -11.37 1.44 1.83
C ILE A 350 -10.92 1.90 3.21
N SER A 351 -10.64 3.19 3.36
CA SER A 351 -10.34 3.81 4.66
C SER A 351 -11.63 4.28 5.31
N PHE A 352 -11.82 3.94 6.56
CA PHE A 352 -12.91 4.42 7.39
C PHE A 352 -12.33 5.21 8.56
N GLU A 353 -12.88 6.41 8.80
CA GLU A 353 -12.52 7.26 9.94
C GLU A 353 -13.71 7.31 10.90
N SER A 354 -13.53 6.78 12.09
CA SER A 354 -14.51 6.89 13.19
C SER A 354 -14.32 8.22 13.94
N PRO A 355 -15.25 8.60 14.79
CA PRO A 355 -14.96 9.63 15.82
C PRO A 355 -13.72 9.25 16.64
N PRO A 356 -12.93 10.20 17.10
CA PRO A 356 -11.70 9.94 17.86
C PRO A 356 -11.92 9.05 19.09
N GLY A 357 -10.99 8.12 19.32
CA GLY A 357 -10.99 7.20 20.46
C GLY A 357 -11.87 5.95 20.28
N LEU A 358 -12.36 5.67 19.06
CA LEU A 358 -13.31 4.58 18.83
C LEU A 358 -12.79 3.43 17.98
N ALA A 359 -11.71 3.60 17.21
CA ALA A 359 -11.26 2.55 16.29
C ALA A 359 -10.94 1.23 17.02
N GLY A 360 -10.20 1.29 18.12
CA GLY A 360 -9.88 0.11 18.94
C GLY A 360 -11.14 -0.61 19.45
N ALA A 361 -12.08 0.13 19.99
CA ALA A 361 -13.34 -0.40 20.51
C ALA A 361 -14.22 -1.00 19.41
N ILE A 362 -14.34 -0.35 18.26
CA ILE A 362 -15.11 -0.86 17.10
C ILE A 362 -14.52 -2.19 16.63
N ILE A 363 -13.19 -2.27 16.48
CA ILE A 363 -12.48 -3.48 16.06
C ILE A 363 -12.69 -4.62 17.06
N GLN A 364 -12.67 -4.31 18.38
CA GLN A 364 -12.94 -5.30 19.42
C GLN A 364 -14.39 -5.82 19.31
N LEU A 365 -15.39 -4.93 19.24
CA LEU A 365 -16.81 -5.31 19.14
C LEU A 365 -17.08 -6.15 17.88
N ALA A 366 -16.48 -5.79 16.74
CA ALA A 366 -16.59 -6.57 15.51
C ALA A 366 -15.94 -7.96 15.66
N GLY A 367 -14.74 -8.01 16.27
CA GLY A 367 -14.02 -9.26 16.56
C GLY A 367 -14.80 -10.22 17.46
N GLU A 368 -15.44 -9.69 18.50
CA GLU A 368 -16.32 -10.46 19.39
C GLU A 368 -17.55 -11.03 18.67
N ALA A 369 -17.97 -10.41 17.58
CA ALA A 369 -19.05 -10.91 16.73
C ALA A 369 -18.54 -11.74 15.53
N GLY A 370 -17.25 -12.12 15.53
CA GLY A 370 -16.66 -13.03 14.54
C GLY A 370 -16.19 -12.35 13.25
N VAL A 371 -16.06 -11.01 13.23
CA VAL A 371 -15.51 -10.27 12.10
C VAL A 371 -14.14 -9.70 12.48
N LYS A 372 -13.09 -10.27 11.93
CA LYS A 372 -11.71 -9.85 12.18
C LYS A 372 -11.33 -8.69 11.27
N LEU A 373 -10.89 -7.58 11.86
CA LEU A 373 -10.39 -6.40 11.19
C LEU A 373 -8.89 -6.21 11.45
N THR A 374 -8.23 -5.36 10.66
CA THR A 374 -6.85 -4.94 10.92
C THR A 374 -6.78 -4.27 12.30
N PRO A 375 -5.76 -4.57 13.14
CA PRO A 375 -5.64 -3.93 14.45
C PRO A 375 -5.63 -2.40 14.37
N ALA A 376 -6.23 -1.74 15.34
CA ALA A 376 -6.20 -0.28 15.45
C ALA A 376 -4.75 0.22 15.48
N GLY A 377 -4.50 1.35 14.83
CA GLY A 377 -3.18 1.94 14.72
C GLY A 377 -2.24 1.29 13.70
N ALA A 378 -2.58 0.13 13.12
CA ALA A 378 -1.69 -0.57 12.17
C ALA A 378 -1.33 0.26 10.92
N THR A 379 -2.13 1.27 10.58
CA THR A 379 -1.88 2.19 9.45
C THR A 379 -1.00 3.40 9.82
N PHE A 380 -0.39 3.37 11.01
CA PHE A 380 0.49 4.41 11.53
C PHE A 380 1.82 3.82 12.02
N PRO A 381 2.91 4.63 12.01
CA PRO A 381 4.17 4.27 12.64
C PRO A 381 3.99 3.79 14.09
N TYR A 382 4.79 2.81 14.49
CA TYR A 382 4.76 2.19 15.82
C TYR A 382 3.41 1.55 16.22
N GLY A 383 2.49 1.38 15.24
CA GLY A 383 1.15 0.87 15.49
C GLY A 383 0.28 1.82 16.32
N ARG A 384 0.51 3.12 16.23
CA ARG A 384 -0.15 4.14 17.06
C ARG A 384 -0.82 5.21 16.20
N ASP A 385 -2.14 5.11 16.07
CA ASP A 385 -2.96 6.20 15.57
C ASP A 385 -3.17 7.22 16.69
N PRO A 386 -2.72 8.48 16.55
CA PRO A 386 -2.89 9.49 17.60
C PRO A 386 -4.34 9.78 17.96
N ASN A 387 -5.26 9.57 17.00
CA ASN A 387 -6.68 9.81 17.18
C ASN A 387 -7.47 8.55 17.51
N ASP A 388 -6.88 7.35 17.39
CA ASP A 388 -7.60 6.06 17.47
C ASP A 388 -8.91 6.10 16.66
N SER A 389 -8.82 6.48 15.38
CA SER A 389 -9.96 6.74 14.50
C SER A 389 -9.93 5.93 13.20
N ASN A 390 -8.73 5.60 12.68
CA ASN A 390 -8.60 4.96 11.37
C ASN A 390 -8.84 3.45 11.41
N ILE A 391 -9.70 2.96 10.53
CA ILE A 391 -9.97 1.54 10.32
C ILE A 391 -9.84 1.21 8.84
N ARG A 392 -8.96 0.26 8.52
CA ARG A 392 -8.77 -0.24 7.16
C ARG A 392 -9.70 -1.40 6.87
N LEU A 393 -10.53 -1.28 5.83
CA LEU A 393 -11.38 -2.34 5.30
C LEU A 393 -10.75 -2.94 4.03
N ALA A 394 -10.69 -4.26 3.94
CA ALA A 394 -10.07 -4.99 2.84
C ALA A 394 -11.10 -5.88 2.11
N PRO A 395 -11.85 -5.36 1.13
CA PRO A 395 -12.95 -6.08 0.48
C PRO A 395 -12.49 -7.12 -0.57
N THR A 396 -11.21 -7.16 -0.95
CA THR A 396 -10.75 -7.95 -2.11
C THR A 396 -10.82 -9.46 -1.91
N PHE A 397 -10.53 -9.95 -0.71
CA PHE A 397 -10.44 -11.39 -0.43
C PHE A 397 -11.79 -12.06 -0.17
N PRO A 398 -12.71 -11.53 0.69
CA PRO A 398 -13.96 -12.19 0.98
C PRO A 398 -14.88 -12.28 -0.25
N THR A 399 -15.80 -13.24 -0.21
CA THR A 399 -16.91 -13.34 -1.17
C THR A 399 -17.95 -12.25 -0.90
N LEU A 400 -18.83 -12.00 -1.88
CA LEU A 400 -19.96 -11.07 -1.68
C LEU A 400 -20.87 -11.50 -0.53
N ALA A 401 -21.11 -12.80 -0.38
CA ALA A 401 -21.93 -13.34 0.71
C ALA A 401 -21.27 -13.11 2.09
N GLU A 402 -19.95 -13.25 2.19
CA GLU A 402 -19.21 -12.94 3.42
C GLU A 402 -19.22 -11.44 3.74
N ILE A 403 -19.13 -10.56 2.72
CA ILE A 403 -19.28 -9.11 2.89
C ILE A 403 -20.68 -8.79 3.43
N ASP A 404 -21.74 -9.40 2.88
CA ASP A 404 -23.11 -9.19 3.35
C ASP A 404 -23.36 -9.64 4.80
N GLN A 405 -22.54 -10.56 5.30
CA GLN A 405 -22.57 -10.98 6.70
C GLN A 405 -21.68 -10.09 7.59
N ALA A 406 -20.53 -9.68 7.12
CA ALA A 406 -19.57 -8.92 7.90
C ALA A 406 -19.96 -7.45 8.09
N MET A 407 -20.47 -6.80 7.04
CA MET A 407 -20.77 -5.37 7.09
C MET A 407 -21.90 -4.97 8.07
N PRO A 408 -22.98 -5.75 8.25
CA PRO A 408 -23.93 -5.49 9.33
C PRO A 408 -23.31 -5.52 10.73
N VAL A 409 -22.31 -6.39 10.96
CA VAL A 409 -21.56 -6.42 12.23
C VAL A 409 -20.76 -5.14 12.38
N PHE A 410 -20.00 -4.76 11.34
CA PHE A 410 -19.18 -3.54 11.35
C PHE A 410 -20.02 -2.29 11.61
N VAL A 411 -21.09 -2.07 10.84
CA VAL A 411 -21.99 -0.93 10.99
C VAL A 411 -22.60 -0.87 12.39
N THR A 412 -23.03 -2.03 12.93
CA THR A 412 -23.60 -2.11 14.28
C THR A 412 -22.55 -1.76 15.34
N ALA A 413 -21.32 -2.26 15.20
CA ALA A 413 -20.21 -1.96 16.10
C ALA A 413 -19.84 -0.47 16.09
N VAL A 414 -19.76 0.14 14.90
CA VAL A 414 -19.50 1.59 14.74
C VAL A 414 -20.57 2.42 15.45
N THR A 415 -21.83 2.16 15.16
CA THR A 415 -22.94 2.94 15.72
C THR A 415 -23.05 2.72 17.23
N LEU A 416 -22.89 1.49 17.73
CA LEU A 416 -22.93 1.18 19.15
C LEU A 416 -21.80 1.87 19.93
N ALA A 417 -20.58 1.83 19.40
CA ALA A 417 -19.44 2.50 20.01
C ALA A 417 -19.66 4.01 20.13
N ALA A 418 -20.16 4.64 19.06
CA ALA A 418 -20.47 6.06 19.05
C ALA A 418 -21.58 6.43 20.04
N VAL A 419 -22.66 5.67 20.09
CA VAL A 419 -23.76 5.92 21.06
C VAL A 419 -23.27 5.76 22.50
N ARG A 420 -22.44 4.77 22.81
CA ARG A 420 -21.84 4.60 24.15
C ARG A 420 -20.92 5.77 24.52
N GLN A 421 -20.13 6.25 23.56
CA GLN A 421 -19.29 7.44 23.78
C GLN A 421 -20.15 8.67 24.13
N LEU A 422 -21.25 8.91 23.40
CA LEU A 422 -22.18 10.02 23.67
C LEU A 422 -22.87 9.90 25.03
N LEU A 423 -23.14 8.68 25.49
CA LEU A 423 -23.71 8.41 26.80
C LEU A 423 -22.67 8.43 27.95
N GLY A 424 -21.38 8.54 27.67
CA GLY A 424 -20.31 8.43 28.67
C GLY A 424 -20.21 7.04 29.28
N MET A 425 -20.64 6.01 28.57
CA MET A 425 -20.61 4.60 28.99
C MET A 425 -19.27 3.95 28.63
N ALA A 426 -18.94 2.82 29.28
CA ALA A 426 -17.87 1.97 28.83
C ALA A 426 -18.20 1.42 27.41
N ILE A 427 -17.29 1.64 26.45
CA ILE A 427 -17.55 1.33 25.04
C ILE A 427 -17.45 -0.18 24.80
N THR A 428 -16.47 -0.83 25.42
CA THR A 428 -16.26 -2.28 25.37
C THR A 428 -16.62 -2.91 26.71
N THR A 429 -17.02 -4.17 26.68
CA THR A 429 -17.16 -4.98 27.90
C THR A 429 -15.75 -5.29 28.46
N PRO A 430 -15.52 -5.19 29.78
CA PRO A 430 -14.23 -5.50 30.40
C PRO A 430 -13.78 -6.93 30.13
#